data_f7f97e14fed7064826b8cdff9466d725
#
_entry.id   f7f97e14fed7064826b8cdff9466d725
#
_cell.length_a   1.000
_cell.length_b   1.000
_cell.length_c   1.000
_cell.angle_alpha   90.00
_cell.angle_beta   90.00
_cell.angle_gamma   90.00
#
_symmetry.space_group_name_H-M   'P 1'
#
loop_
_entity.id
_entity.type
_entity.pdbx_description
1 polymer ?
#
loop_
_entity_poly.entity_id
_entity_poly.type
_entity_poly.pdbx_seq_one_letter_code
_entity_poly.pdbx_strand_id
1 'polypeptide(L)'
;MYKNPMVSIIIPCKEIDDYTMECINHCRRLEYDSYEIIVLPDNDPDNLTQNMKEIIIISTGNTTPGKKRNIGMKYAKGEICAFIDSDARPERSWLKNAISYFKDPEVVAVGGPGLTPPEDSLMQKASGYILSSFMMGGLSNRYRKSGEARESDDIHSCNFIARRSIVEKIGWNEKYWPGEDTLMCLEIKNLGKKIIDAPDVIVYHHRKPLFREHLKQISRFGLHRGFFAKKYPKNSLKLTYFIPSFLVLFLVLGGIISYLSSTFRILFLSIILVYLTLTFINAALSRDIKLFFPVWVGTILTHLTYGIYFLVGLTKRELKR
;
A
#
# COMPACT_ATOMS: atom_id res chain seq x y z
N MET A 1 7.01 -32.95 10.32
CA MET A 1 5.93 -31.96 10.51
C MET A 1 6.53 -30.58 10.47
N TYR A 2 6.08 -29.69 9.63
CA TYR A 2 6.52 -28.31 9.63
C TYR A 2 5.98 -27.66 10.91
N LYS A 3 6.88 -27.26 11.82
CA LYS A 3 6.52 -26.66 13.11
C LYS A 3 5.87 -25.30 12.80
N ASN A 4 4.69 -25.02 13.36
CA ASN A 4 4.08 -23.69 13.24
C ASN A 4 5.01 -22.66 13.92
N PRO A 5 5.74 -21.80 13.18
CA PRO A 5 6.65 -20.85 13.79
C PRO A 5 5.87 -19.81 14.60
N MET A 6 6.48 -19.29 15.66
CA MET A 6 5.91 -18.16 16.38
C MET A 6 5.92 -16.90 15.50
N VAL A 7 4.82 -16.14 15.49
CA VAL A 7 4.66 -14.92 14.71
C VAL A 7 4.49 -13.72 15.65
N SER A 8 5.25 -12.65 15.44
CA SER A 8 5.04 -11.37 16.11
C SER A 8 4.28 -10.44 15.17
N ILE A 9 3.02 -10.11 15.52
CA ILE A 9 2.21 -9.14 14.79
C ILE A 9 2.57 -7.74 15.30
N ILE A 10 3.02 -6.85 14.42
CA ILE A 10 3.52 -5.51 14.77
C ILE A 10 2.61 -4.47 14.14
N ILE A 11 1.96 -3.66 14.99
CA ILE A 11 0.94 -2.67 14.63
C ILE A 11 1.43 -1.26 15.02
N PRO A 12 2.03 -0.50 14.09
CA PRO A 12 2.34 0.90 14.32
C PRO A 12 1.06 1.74 14.25
N CYS A 13 0.77 2.55 15.25
CA CYS A 13 -0.37 3.46 15.27
C CYS A 13 0.02 4.82 15.85
N LYS A 14 -0.80 5.84 15.61
CA LYS A 14 -0.65 7.13 16.27
C LYS A 14 -1.23 7.08 17.68
N GLU A 15 -2.42 6.53 17.78
CA GLU A 15 -3.19 6.32 19.00
C GLU A 15 -3.98 5.02 18.89
N ILE A 16 -4.47 4.51 20.00
CA ILE A 16 -5.34 3.32 20.01
C ILE A 16 -6.79 3.79 19.83
N ASP A 17 -7.14 4.11 18.60
CA ASP A 17 -8.46 4.52 18.14
C ASP A 17 -9.34 3.31 17.76
N ASP A 18 -10.56 3.58 17.28
CA ASP A 18 -11.51 2.53 16.87
C ASP A 18 -10.96 1.63 15.76
N TYR A 19 -10.20 2.17 14.79
CA TYR A 19 -9.57 1.38 13.74
C TYR A 19 -8.48 0.47 14.32
N THR A 20 -7.65 1.00 15.22
CA THR A 20 -6.62 0.20 15.90
C THR A 20 -7.25 -0.92 16.74
N MET A 21 -8.35 -0.64 17.44
CA MET A 21 -9.09 -1.64 18.18
C MET A 21 -9.73 -2.69 17.28
N GLU A 22 -10.25 -2.30 16.11
CA GLU A 22 -10.76 -3.22 15.11
C GLU A 22 -9.64 -4.14 14.61
N CYS A 23 -8.48 -3.60 14.25
CA CYS A 23 -7.30 -4.36 13.84
C CYS A 23 -6.92 -5.41 14.89
N ILE A 24 -6.77 -5.00 16.15
CA ILE A 24 -6.44 -5.87 17.29
C ILE A 24 -7.48 -6.99 17.45
N ASN A 25 -8.77 -6.65 17.42
CA ASN A 25 -9.85 -7.63 17.60
C ASN A 25 -9.89 -8.66 16.46
N HIS A 26 -9.51 -8.28 15.25
CA HIS A 26 -9.37 -9.21 14.13
C HIS A 26 -8.10 -10.08 14.27
N CYS A 27 -7.00 -9.52 14.72
CA CYS A 27 -5.78 -10.30 15.02
C CYS A 27 -6.05 -11.39 16.07
N ARG A 28 -6.86 -11.13 17.07
CA ARG A 28 -7.25 -12.13 18.11
C ARG A 28 -8.10 -13.29 17.60
N ARG A 29 -8.70 -13.16 16.41
CA ARG A 29 -9.59 -14.16 15.81
C ARG A 29 -8.91 -14.96 14.70
N LEU A 30 -7.59 -14.86 14.58
CA LEU A 30 -6.83 -15.58 13.57
C LEU A 30 -6.86 -17.09 13.80
N GLU A 31 -6.96 -17.85 12.73
CA GLU A 31 -6.84 -19.32 12.72
C GLU A 31 -5.36 -19.74 12.77
N TYR A 32 -4.66 -19.28 13.80
CA TYR A 32 -3.25 -19.54 14.03
C TYR A 32 -2.96 -19.40 15.53
N ASP A 33 -2.32 -20.38 16.16
CA ASP A 33 -2.24 -20.45 17.62
C ASP A 33 -0.95 -19.85 18.22
N SER A 34 0.12 -19.71 17.41
CA SER A 34 1.44 -19.33 17.91
C SER A 34 1.79 -17.90 17.45
N TYR A 35 1.24 -16.90 18.12
CA TYR A 35 1.56 -15.49 17.83
C TYR A 35 1.50 -14.61 19.10
N GLU A 36 2.07 -13.44 19.00
CA GLU A 36 1.96 -12.32 19.93
C GLU A 36 1.57 -11.05 19.17
N ILE A 37 0.98 -10.06 19.86
CA ILE A 37 0.57 -8.78 19.28
C ILE A 37 1.35 -7.66 19.97
N ILE A 38 2.03 -6.82 19.20
CA ILE A 38 2.81 -5.68 19.63
C ILE A 38 2.22 -4.42 19.01
N VAL A 39 1.69 -3.51 19.83
CA VAL A 39 1.08 -2.26 19.40
C VAL A 39 1.98 -1.10 19.80
N LEU A 40 2.16 -0.16 18.87
CA LEU A 40 3.16 0.90 18.96
C LEU A 40 2.51 2.29 18.81
N PRO A 41 1.80 2.79 19.84
CA PRO A 41 1.22 4.13 19.84
C PRO A 41 2.29 5.22 20.02
N ASP A 42 1.93 6.49 19.76
CA ASP A 42 2.78 7.64 20.08
C ASP A 42 2.93 7.81 21.60
N ASN A 43 1.83 7.70 22.32
CA ASN A 43 1.75 7.88 23.77
C ASN A 43 1.18 6.65 24.46
N ASP A 44 1.42 6.53 25.76
CA ASP A 44 0.75 5.51 26.57
C ASP A 44 -0.76 5.76 26.57
N PRO A 45 -1.56 4.71 26.37
CA PRO A 45 -3.01 4.85 26.42
C PRO A 45 -3.47 5.13 27.88
N ASP A 46 -4.28 6.17 28.05
CA ASP A 46 -4.74 6.62 29.38
C ASP A 46 -5.58 5.58 30.14
N ASN A 47 -6.21 4.63 29.43
CA ASN A 47 -7.04 3.57 30.01
C ASN A 47 -6.80 2.25 29.29
N LEU A 48 -5.86 1.45 29.78
CA LEU A 48 -5.74 0.05 29.38
C LEU A 48 -6.94 -0.75 29.94
N THR A 49 -7.88 -1.10 29.06
CA THR A 49 -8.96 -2.00 29.45
C THR A 49 -8.41 -3.39 29.80
N GLN A 50 -9.11 -4.12 30.71
CA GLN A 50 -8.73 -5.50 31.10
C GLN A 50 -8.51 -6.41 29.88
N ASN A 51 -9.16 -6.12 28.76
CA ASN A 51 -9.05 -6.85 27.50
C ASN A 51 -7.69 -6.68 26.78
N MET A 52 -6.78 -5.83 27.24
CA MET A 52 -5.49 -5.58 26.58
C MET A 52 -4.30 -6.23 27.32
N LYS A 53 -4.54 -7.00 28.37
CA LYS A 53 -3.45 -7.61 29.20
C LYS A 53 -2.54 -8.58 28.43
N GLU A 54 -3.01 -9.14 27.32
CA GLU A 54 -2.23 -10.08 26.49
C GLU A 54 -1.49 -9.41 25.34
N ILE A 55 -1.58 -8.07 25.22
CA ILE A 55 -0.98 -7.28 24.16
C ILE A 55 0.22 -6.54 24.72
N ILE A 56 1.31 -6.55 23.98
CA ILE A 56 2.50 -5.77 24.30
C ILE A 56 2.30 -4.37 23.72
N ILE A 57 2.15 -3.36 24.58
CA ILE A 57 2.02 -1.96 24.18
C ILE A 57 3.30 -1.23 24.52
N ILE A 58 3.86 -0.50 23.54
CA ILE A 58 5.12 0.21 23.68
C ILE A 58 4.98 1.60 23.08
N SER A 59 4.98 2.61 23.92
CA SER A 59 4.96 4.01 23.47
C SER A 59 6.26 4.40 22.78
N THR A 60 6.14 5.00 21.60
CA THR A 60 7.29 5.26 20.73
C THR A 60 7.60 6.74 20.55
N GLY A 61 6.75 7.61 21.05
CA GLY A 61 6.72 9.01 20.68
C GLY A 61 6.22 9.23 19.24
N ASN A 62 6.01 10.48 18.88
CA ASN A 62 5.62 10.85 17.52
C ASN A 62 6.78 10.63 16.54
N THR A 63 6.72 9.51 15.83
CA THR A 63 7.78 9.14 14.88
C THR A 63 7.19 8.43 13.63
N THR A 64 8.07 8.05 12.68
CA THR A 64 7.63 7.38 11.44
C THR A 64 7.18 5.94 11.69
N PRO A 65 6.26 5.40 10.85
CA PRO A 65 5.90 3.98 10.90
C PRO A 65 7.11 3.05 10.77
N GLY A 66 8.09 3.37 9.92
CA GLY A 66 9.34 2.59 9.80
C GLY A 66 10.11 2.52 11.11
N LYS A 67 10.26 3.67 11.81
CA LYS A 67 10.92 3.69 13.12
C LYS A 67 10.13 2.93 14.17
N LYS A 68 8.79 3.04 14.18
CA LYS A 68 7.93 2.25 15.07
C LYS A 68 8.11 0.75 14.85
N ARG A 69 8.13 0.30 13.58
CA ARG A 69 8.37 -1.10 13.24
C ARG A 69 9.74 -1.58 13.73
N ASN A 70 10.79 -0.75 13.60
CA ASN A 70 12.13 -1.07 14.15
C ASN A 70 12.12 -1.18 15.68
N ILE A 71 11.36 -0.32 16.37
CA ILE A 71 11.18 -0.43 17.83
C ILE A 71 10.47 -1.73 18.17
N GLY A 72 9.33 -2.04 17.50
CA GLY A 72 8.57 -3.27 17.73
C GLY A 72 9.39 -4.54 17.51
N MET A 73 10.28 -4.55 16.52
CA MET A 73 11.20 -5.65 16.25
C MET A 73 12.08 -6.02 17.44
N LYS A 74 12.46 -5.05 18.30
CA LYS A 74 13.30 -5.30 19.49
C LYS A 74 12.58 -6.12 20.56
N TYR A 75 11.25 -6.13 20.54
CA TYR A 75 10.40 -6.87 21.48
C TYR A 75 9.81 -8.14 20.87
N ALA A 76 9.93 -8.30 19.55
CA ALA A 76 9.42 -9.45 18.82
C ALA A 76 10.17 -10.74 19.22
N LYS A 77 9.40 -11.77 19.59
CA LYS A 77 9.91 -13.11 19.92
C LYS A 77 9.73 -14.12 18.80
N GLY A 78 8.80 -13.81 17.85
CA GLY A 78 8.47 -14.67 16.74
C GLY A 78 9.63 -14.87 15.76
N GLU A 79 9.71 -16.03 15.15
CA GLU A 79 10.61 -16.33 14.02
C GLU A 79 10.20 -15.58 12.76
N ILE A 80 8.91 -15.25 12.68
CA ILE A 80 8.28 -14.46 11.61
C ILE A 80 7.72 -13.18 12.22
N CYS A 81 7.85 -12.08 11.52
CA CYS A 81 7.21 -10.80 11.85
C CYS A 81 6.13 -10.47 10.82
N ALA A 82 4.94 -10.17 11.29
CA ALA A 82 3.81 -9.76 10.47
C ALA A 82 3.47 -8.30 10.75
N PHE A 83 3.70 -7.44 9.77
CA PHE A 83 3.42 -6.01 9.86
C PHE A 83 2.06 -5.72 9.24
N ILE A 84 1.22 -5.03 9.98
CA ILE A 84 -0.11 -4.60 9.56
C ILE A 84 -0.35 -3.16 10.03
N ASP A 85 -0.94 -2.32 9.19
CA ASP A 85 -1.27 -0.95 9.57
C ASP A 85 -2.49 -0.94 10.50
N SER A 86 -2.56 0.04 11.40
CA SER A 86 -3.63 0.12 12.41
C SER A 86 -5.03 0.36 11.81
N ASP A 87 -5.10 0.89 10.59
CA ASP A 87 -6.35 1.05 9.82
C ASP A 87 -6.60 -0.12 8.84
N ALA A 88 -6.00 -1.28 9.12
CA ALA A 88 -6.22 -2.52 8.40
C ALA A 88 -6.63 -3.65 9.36
N ARG A 89 -7.32 -4.66 8.84
CA ARG A 89 -7.69 -5.86 9.59
C ARG A 89 -7.43 -7.12 8.79
N PRO A 90 -6.85 -8.17 9.40
CA PRO A 90 -6.55 -9.41 8.69
C PRO A 90 -7.80 -10.28 8.52
N GLU A 91 -7.83 -11.09 7.44
CA GLU A 91 -8.73 -12.22 7.32
C GLU A 91 -8.31 -13.34 8.31
N ARG A 92 -9.26 -14.18 8.77
CA ARG A 92 -8.96 -15.22 9.78
C ARG A 92 -7.84 -16.16 9.38
N SER A 93 -7.74 -16.49 8.09
CA SER A 93 -6.72 -17.38 7.52
C SER A 93 -5.38 -16.68 7.20
N TRP A 94 -5.25 -15.39 7.45
CA TRP A 94 -4.12 -14.55 7.05
C TRP A 94 -2.75 -15.15 7.37
N LEU A 95 -2.46 -15.44 8.63
CA LEU A 95 -1.19 -16.03 9.04
C LEU A 95 -1.04 -17.48 8.54
N LYS A 96 -2.10 -18.29 8.65
CA LYS A 96 -2.10 -19.68 8.18
C LYS A 96 -1.71 -19.77 6.71
N ASN A 97 -2.29 -18.92 5.86
CA ASN A 97 -1.97 -18.86 4.44
C ASN A 97 -0.53 -18.38 4.22
N ALA A 98 -0.13 -17.26 4.85
CA ALA A 98 1.20 -16.71 4.70
C ALA A 98 2.32 -17.69 5.09
N ILE A 99 2.17 -18.39 6.22
CA ILE A 99 3.17 -19.34 6.73
C ILE A 99 3.42 -20.48 5.75
N SER A 100 2.43 -20.87 4.96
CA SER A 100 2.57 -21.94 3.97
C SER A 100 3.63 -21.66 2.91
N TYR A 101 3.85 -20.40 2.56
CA TYR A 101 4.84 -19.96 1.56
C TYR A 101 6.29 -20.01 2.09
N PHE A 102 6.49 -19.91 3.41
CA PHE A 102 7.83 -20.01 4.01
C PHE A 102 8.41 -21.43 4.06
N LYS A 103 7.71 -22.43 3.51
CA LYS A 103 8.27 -23.77 3.29
C LYS A 103 9.45 -23.74 2.30
N ASP A 104 9.45 -22.83 1.33
CA ASP A 104 10.62 -22.51 0.52
C ASP A 104 11.57 -21.62 1.34
N PRO A 105 12.80 -22.05 1.64
CA PRO A 105 13.76 -21.26 2.43
C PRO A 105 14.22 -19.99 1.70
N GLU A 106 14.06 -19.91 0.40
CA GLU A 106 14.37 -18.72 -0.39
C GLU A 106 13.29 -17.64 -0.26
N VAL A 107 12.05 -18.01 0.13
CA VAL A 107 10.98 -17.07 0.43
C VAL A 107 11.20 -16.48 1.81
N VAL A 108 11.44 -15.17 1.85
CA VAL A 108 11.73 -14.46 3.10
C VAL A 108 10.70 -13.38 3.42
N ALA A 109 9.87 -13.01 2.46
CA ALA A 109 8.74 -12.11 2.68
C ALA A 109 7.53 -12.55 1.85
N VAL A 110 6.35 -12.36 2.41
CA VAL A 110 5.05 -12.64 1.81
C VAL A 110 4.14 -11.46 2.08
N GLY A 111 3.41 -11.02 1.08
CA GLY A 111 2.32 -10.07 1.19
C GLY A 111 1.16 -10.49 0.33
N GLY A 112 0.12 -9.69 0.32
CA GLY A 112 -1.05 -9.94 -0.50
C GLY A 112 -1.93 -8.69 -0.58
N PRO A 113 -3.14 -8.79 -1.15
CA PRO A 113 -3.98 -7.63 -1.37
C PRO A 113 -4.48 -7.00 -0.07
N GLY A 114 -4.50 -5.66 -0.06
CA GLY A 114 -5.28 -4.89 0.89
C GLY A 114 -6.62 -4.53 0.27
N LEU A 115 -7.67 -5.28 0.57
CA LEU A 115 -9.01 -5.06 0.02
C LEU A 115 -9.69 -3.88 0.71
N THR A 116 -10.65 -3.26 0.04
CA THR A 116 -11.48 -2.23 0.65
C THR A 116 -12.57 -2.91 1.48
N PRO A 117 -12.75 -2.54 2.77
CA PRO A 117 -13.81 -3.08 3.60
C PRO A 117 -15.20 -2.83 2.98
N PRO A 118 -16.12 -3.81 3.02
CA PRO A 118 -17.46 -3.65 2.46
C PRO A 118 -18.32 -2.63 3.24
N GLU A 119 -18.00 -2.36 4.50
CA GLU A 119 -18.66 -1.36 5.36
C GLU A 119 -18.11 0.05 5.22
N ASP A 120 -17.00 0.26 4.51
CA ASP A 120 -16.47 1.59 4.24
C ASP A 120 -17.52 2.54 3.66
N SER A 121 -17.40 3.83 3.96
CA SER A 121 -18.28 4.86 3.41
C SER A 121 -18.24 4.90 1.87
N LEU A 122 -19.25 5.50 1.24
CA LEU A 122 -19.33 5.61 -0.21
C LEU A 122 -18.05 6.21 -0.82
N MET A 123 -17.49 7.24 -0.20
CA MET A 123 -16.29 7.91 -0.72
C MET A 123 -15.01 7.06 -0.50
N GLN A 124 -14.94 6.27 0.56
CA GLN A 124 -13.87 5.30 0.76
C GLN A 124 -13.97 4.15 -0.26
N LYS A 125 -15.18 3.62 -0.51
CA LYS A 125 -15.42 2.62 -1.56
C LYS A 125 -15.06 3.13 -2.94
N ALA A 126 -15.39 4.39 -3.27
CA ALA A 126 -15.01 5.01 -4.52
C ALA A 126 -13.47 5.08 -4.67
N SER A 127 -12.76 5.50 -3.61
CA SER A 127 -11.30 5.49 -3.55
C SER A 127 -10.74 4.08 -3.78
N GLY A 128 -11.27 3.09 -3.07
CA GLY A 128 -10.86 1.69 -3.18
C GLY A 128 -11.12 1.12 -4.58
N TYR A 129 -12.25 1.43 -5.17
CA TYR A 129 -12.58 1.01 -6.54
C TYR A 129 -11.58 1.58 -7.54
N ILE A 130 -11.26 2.88 -7.46
CA ILE A 130 -10.25 3.50 -8.33
C ILE A 130 -8.93 2.74 -8.23
N LEU A 131 -8.42 2.51 -7.01
CA LEU A 131 -7.13 1.84 -6.77
C LEU A 131 -7.11 0.40 -7.27
N SER A 132 -8.23 -0.33 -7.18
CA SER A 132 -8.35 -1.73 -7.63
C SER A 132 -8.69 -1.89 -9.10
N SER A 133 -9.02 -0.80 -9.79
CA SER A 133 -9.48 -0.82 -11.18
C SER A 133 -8.35 -1.09 -12.18
N PHE A 134 -8.71 -1.53 -13.39
CA PHE A 134 -7.75 -1.75 -14.48
C PHE A 134 -7.03 -0.46 -14.89
N MET A 135 -7.64 0.71 -14.65
CA MET A 135 -7.04 2.02 -14.95
C MET A 135 -5.77 2.30 -14.12
N MET A 136 -5.55 1.60 -13.00
CA MET A 136 -4.32 1.65 -12.20
C MET A 136 -3.23 0.69 -12.70
N GLY A 137 -3.51 -0.09 -13.74
CA GLY A 137 -2.57 -1.05 -14.31
C GLY A 137 -2.10 -2.10 -13.29
N GLY A 138 -0.82 -2.44 -13.33
CA GLY A 138 -0.24 -3.45 -12.42
C GLY A 138 -0.31 -3.12 -10.94
N LEU A 139 -0.48 -1.85 -10.57
CA LEU A 139 -0.66 -1.43 -9.17
C LEU A 139 -1.98 -1.93 -8.57
N SER A 140 -3.00 -2.17 -9.41
CA SER A 140 -4.32 -2.63 -8.97
C SER A 140 -4.29 -3.98 -8.24
N ASN A 141 -3.30 -4.82 -8.49
CA ASN A 141 -3.16 -6.12 -7.83
C ASN A 141 -2.96 -6.00 -6.31
N ARG A 142 -2.41 -4.88 -5.83
CA ARG A 142 -2.29 -4.59 -4.40
C ARG A 142 -3.64 -4.37 -3.71
N TYR A 143 -4.71 -4.12 -4.47
CA TYR A 143 -6.01 -3.69 -3.98
C TYR A 143 -7.16 -4.61 -4.38
N ARG A 144 -6.87 -5.71 -5.06
CA ARG A 144 -7.85 -6.71 -5.48
C ARG A 144 -7.27 -8.12 -5.39
N LYS A 145 -8.11 -9.08 -5.06
CA LYS A 145 -7.75 -10.50 -5.15
C LYS A 145 -7.68 -10.88 -6.63
N SER A 146 -6.52 -11.27 -7.11
CA SER A 146 -6.34 -11.61 -8.53
C SER A 146 -5.19 -12.59 -8.76
N GLY A 147 -5.42 -13.55 -9.65
CA GLY A 147 -4.38 -14.46 -10.12
C GLY A 147 -3.94 -15.49 -9.09
N GLU A 148 -2.76 -16.02 -9.34
CA GLU A 148 -2.04 -16.98 -8.49
C GLU A 148 -0.92 -16.27 -7.72
N ALA A 149 -0.39 -16.94 -6.70
CA ALA A 149 0.78 -16.46 -5.98
C ALA A 149 1.98 -16.36 -6.94
N ARG A 150 2.70 -15.25 -6.84
CA ARG A 150 3.82 -14.96 -7.75
C ARG A 150 4.96 -14.26 -7.03
N GLU A 151 6.15 -14.39 -7.57
CA GLU A 151 7.26 -13.58 -7.13
C GLU A 151 7.04 -12.10 -7.45
N SER A 152 7.33 -11.24 -6.48
CA SER A 152 7.18 -9.79 -6.58
C SER A 152 8.46 -9.08 -6.18
N ASP A 153 8.62 -7.85 -6.63
CA ASP A 153 9.70 -6.96 -6.22
C ASP A 153 9.21 -5.80 -5.33
N ASP A 154 7.91 -5.76 -5.04
CA ASP A 154 7.32 -4.69 -4.23
C ASP A 154 5.95 -5.11 -3.64
N ILE A 155 5.87 -5.26 -2.33
CA ILE A 155 4.66 -5.49 -1.54
C ILE A 155 4.48 -4.36 -0.52
N HIS A 156 3.26 -4.11 -0.05
CA HIS A 156 2.97 -2.96 0.81
C HIS A 156 3.04 -3.29 2.30
N SER A 157 3.42 -2.30 3.11
CA SER A 157 3.64 -2.49 4.54
C SER A 157 2.39 -2.79 5.36
N CYS A 158 1.19 -2.50 4.85
CA CYS A 158 -0.05 -2.84 5.55
C CYS A 158 -0.38 -4.36 5.51
N ASN A 159 0.38 -5.14 4.72
CA ASN A 159 0.28 -6.58 4.61
C ASN A 159 1.65 -7.16 4.26
N PHE A 160 2.57 -7.13 5.23
CA PHE A 160 3.95 -7.51 5.03
C PHE A 160 4.38 -8.51 6.10
N ILE A 161 4.60 -9.75 5.72
CA ILE A 161 4.98 -10.83 6.61
C ILE A 161 6.36 -11.32 6.19
N ALA A 162 7.33 -11.36 7.11
CA ALA A 162 8.70 -11.69 6.75
C ALA A 162 9.45 -12.46 7.86
N ARG A 163 10.49 -13.19 7.47
CA ARG A 163 11.42 -13.80 8.43
C ARG A 163 12.08 -12.71 9.26
N ARG A 164 11.98 -12.84 10.60
CA ARG A 164 12.55 -11.86 11.54
C ARG A 164 14.03 -11.61 11.27
N SER A 165 14.82 -12.64 11.02
CA SER A 165 16.27 -12.54 10.76
C SER A 165 16.61 -11.66 9.57
N ILE A 166 15.74 -11.60 8.55
CA ILE A 166 15.94 -10.75 7.38
C ILE A 166 15.59 -9.29 7.70
N VAL A 167 14.45 -9.06 8.38
CA VAL A 167 14.04 -7.70 8.74
C VAL A 167 14.99 -7.08 9.75
N GLU A 168 15.51 -7.85 10.72
CA GLU A 168 16.53 -7.39 11.66
C GLU A 168 17.84 -7.01 10.96
N LYS A 169 18.26 -7.82 9.97
CA LYS A 169 19.47 -7.56 9.20
C LYS A 169 19.38 -6.27 8.36
N ILE A 170 18.21 -6.00 7.78
CA ILE A 170 17.99 -4.85 6.88
C ILE A 170 17.62 -3.61 7.68
N GLY A 171 16.65 -3.71 8.59
CA GLY A 171 15.97 -2.60 9.27
C GLY A 171 15.01 -1.82 8.35
N TRP A 172 13.90 -1.36 8.90
CA TRP A 172 12.99 -0.48 8.19
C TRP A 172 13.62 0.90 7.98
N ASN A 173 13.46 1.47 6.79
CA ASN A 173 13.95 2.81 6.52
C ASN A 173 13.14 3.85 7.31
N GLU A 174 13.83 4.64 8.14
CA GLU A 174 13.20 5.63 9.02
C GLU A 174 13.05 7.02 8.36
N LYS A 175 13.74 7.23 7.23
CA LYS A 175 13.80 8.54 6.56
C LYS A 175 12.60 8.78 5.66
N TYR A 176 12.08 7.74 4.97
CA TYR A 176 11.03 7.86 3.97
C TYR A 176 9.71 7.31 4.49
N TRP A 177 8.65 8.07 4.28
CA TRP A 177 7.27 7.68 4.48
C TRP A 177 6.35 8.57 3.61
N PRO A 178 5.68 7.99 2.61
CA PRO A 178 5.67 6.57 2.18
C PRO A 178 6.96 6.12 1.49
N GLY A 179 7.13 4.80 1.34
CA GLY A 179 8.16 4.15 0.53
C GLY A 179 9.20 3.33 1.31
N GLU A 180 9.07 3.25 2.64
CA GLU A 180 9.88 2.38 3.48
C GLU A 180 9.72 0.90 3.14
N ASP A 181 8.52 0.51 2.68
CA ASP A 181 8.20 -0.83 2.17
C ASP A 181 8.91 -1.14 0.86
N THR A 182 8.87 -0.20 -0.07
CA THR A 182 9.59 -0.31 -1.35
C THR A 182 11.11 -0.50 -1.14
N LEU A 183 11.69 0.20 -0.15
CA LEU A 183 13.11 0.05 0.17
C LEU A 183 13.41 -1.27 0.87
N MET A 184 12.56 -1.73 1.78
CA MET A 184 12.68 -3.06 2.37
C MET A 184 12.66 -4.15 1.29
N CYS A 185 11.72 -4.08 0.35
CA CYS A 185 11.65 -5.01 -0.77
C CYS A 185 12.92 -4.96 -1.64
N LEU A 186 13.45 -3.76 -1.92
CA LEU A 186 14.68 -3.58 -2.68
C LEU A 186 15.86 -4.28 -2.00
N GLU A 187 16.02 -4.10 -0.68
CA GLU A 187 17.11 -4.73 0.07
C GLU A 187 16.96 -6.25 0.14
N ILE A 188 15.75 -6.78 0.28
CA ILE A 188 15.49 -8.23 0.19
C ILE A 188 15.92 -8.78 -1.17
N LYS A 189 15.57 -8.09 -2.27
CA LYS A 189 15.97 -8.49 -3.64
C LYS A 189 17.49 -8.37 -3.84
N ASN A 190 18.14 -7.37 -3.24
CA ASN A 190 19.62 -7.24 -3.28
C ASN A 190 20.32 -8.40 -2.54
N LEU A 191 19.67 -9.02 -1.54
CA LEU A 191 20.15 -10.23 -0.88
C LEU A 191 19.89 -11.51 -1.72
N GLY A 192 19.31 -11.42 -2.90
CA GLY A 192 18.97 -12.56 -3.77
C GLY A 192 17.79 -13.39 -3.26
N LYS A 193 16.99 -12.86 -2.33
CA LYS A 193 15.86 -13.57 -1.73
C LYS A 193 14.54 -13.27 -2.42
N LYS A 194 13.56 -14.18 -2.22
CA LYS A 194 12.24 -14.09 -2.85
C LYS A 194 11.22 -13.39 -1.95
N ILE A 195 10.39 -12.58 -2.58
CA ILE A 195 9.18 -11.97 -2.02
C ILE A 195 8.00 -12.55 -2.79
N ILE A 196 6.97 -13.01 -2.10
CA ILE A 196 5.74 -13.54 -2.72
C ILE A 196 4.58 -12.58 -2.53
N ASP A 197 3.90 -12.24 -3.63
CA ASP A 197 2.59 -11.58 -3.66
C ASP A 197 1.53 -12.68 -3.77
N ALA A 198 0.85 -12.95 -2.65
CA ALA A 198 -0.05 -14.09 -2.47
C ALA A 198 -1.52 -13.62 -2.38
N PRO A 199 -2.39 -13.95 -3.34
CA PRO A 199 -3.77 -13.46 -3.39
C PRO A 199 -4.69 -14.00 -2.28
N ASP A 200 -4.26 -15.00 -1.53
CA ASP A 200 -4.95 -15.62 -0.40
C ASP A 200 -4.47 -15.09 0.97
N VAL A 201 -3.45 -14.24 0.99
CA VAL A 201 -2.96 -13.55 2.18
C VAL A 201 -3.62 -12.17 2.26
N ILE A 202 -4.84 -12.13 2.77
CA ILE A 202 -5.75 -10.99 2.63
C ILE A 202 -5.78 -10.14 3.92
N VAL A 203 -5.70 -8.82 3.74
CA VAL A 203 -6.13 -7.84 4.74
C VAL A 203 -7.20 -6.92 4.13
N TYR A 204 -8.10 -6.43 4.96
CA TYR A 204 -8.99 -5.32 4.62
C TYR A 204 -8.38 -4.03 5.14
N HIS A 205 -8.27 -3.01 4.30
CA HIS A 205 -7.60 -1.77 4.65
C HIS A 205 -8.53 -0.58 4.35
N HIS A 206 -8.91 0.16 5.37
CA HIS A 206 -9.78 1.33 5.25
C HIS A 206 -9.16 2.40 4.37
N ARG A 207 -9.95 2.87 3.39
CA ARG A 207 -9.43 3.84 2.41
C ARG A 207 -9.58 5.27 2.90
N LYS A 208 -8.69 6.12 2.44
CA LYS A 208 -8.88 7.57 2.62
C LYS A 208 -10.04 8.01 1.71
N PRO A 209 -11.02 8.77 2.26
CA PRO A 209 -12.18 9.21 1.47
C PRO A 209 -11.76 10.01 0.24
N LEU A 210 -12.43 9.74 -0.90
CA LEU A 210 -12.35 10.56 -2.09
C LEU A 210 -13.03 11.91 -1.77
N PHE A 211 -12.51 13.03 -2.08
CA PHE A 211 -11.46 13.47 -2.99
C PHE A 211 -10.21 13.95 -2.23
N ARG A 212 -10.39 14.81 -1.21
CA ARG A 212 -9.32 15.58 -0.56
C ARG A 212 -8.23 14.68 0.03
N GLU A 213 -8.61 13.75 0.86
CA GLU A 213 -7.67 12.90 1.59
C GLU A 213 -7.02 11.88 0.66
N HIS A 214 -7.81 11.28 -0.25
CA HIS A 214 -7.31 10.40 -1.29
C HIS A 214 -6.26 11.11 -2.18
N LEU A 215 -6.59 12.29 -2.73
CA LEU A 215 -5.67 13.02 -3.60
C LEU A 215 -4.41 13.48 -2.86
N LYS A 216 -4.52 13.82 -1.57
CA LYS A 216 -3.35 14.09 -0.71
C LYS A 216 -2.47 12.85 -0.55
N GLN A 217 -3.04 11.66 -0.42
CA GLN A 217 -2.30 10.39 -0.39
C GLN A 217 -1.64 10.11 -1.75
N ILE A 218 -2.38 10.26 -2.83
CA ILE A 218 -1.88 10.06 -4.21
C ILE A 218 -0.74 11.03 -4.54
N SER A 219 -0.82 12.30 -4.11
CA SER A 219 0.26 13.27 -4.33
C SER A 219 1.56 12.83 -3.65
N ARG A 220 1.47 12.29 -2.43
CA ARG A 220 2.62 11.73 -1.72
C ARG A 220 3.19 10.51 -2.45
N PHE A 221 2.32 9.59 -2.91
CA PHE A 221 2.76 8.43 -3.68
C PHE A 221 3.48 8.83 -4.96
N GLY A 222 2.91 9.77 -5.74
CA GLY A 222 3.54 10.30 -6.95
C GLY A 222 4.91 10.92 -6.64
N LEU A 223 4.98 11.82 -5.66
CA LEU A 223 6.20 12.52 -5.26
C LEU A 223 7.33 11.54 -4.88
N HIS A 224 7.03 10.57 -4.00
CA HIS A 224 8.02 9.59 -3.56
C HIS A 224 8.41 8.64 -4.70
N ARG A 225 7.45 8.18 -5.50
CA ARG A 225 7.75 7.28 -6.61
C ARG A 225 8.60 7.95 -7.70
N GLY A 226 8.34 9.22 -8.03
CA GLY A 226 9.16 10.00 -8.95
C GLY A 226 10.60 10.19 -8.41
N PHE A 227 10.76 10.52 -7.13
CA PHE A 227 12.07 10.62 -6.50
C PHE A 227 12.81 9.26 -6.50
N PHE A 228 12.11 8.17 -6.18
CA PHE A 228 12.68 6.83 -6.15
C PHE A 228 13.04 6.30 -7.54
N ALA A 229 12.28 6.64 -8.58
CA ALA A 229 12.61 6.27 -9.95
C ALA A 229 14.00 6.77 -10.35
N LYS A 230 14.42 7.94 -9.83
CA LYS A 230 15.76 8.46 -10.03
C LYS A 230 16.80 7.87 -9.06
N LYS A 231 16.46 7.74 -7.78
CA LYS A 231 17.42 7.37 -6.72
C LYS A 231 17.60 5.86 -6.57
N TYR A 232 16.55 5.09 -6.78
CA TYR A 232 16.48 3.63 -6.62
C TYR A 232 15.89 2.97 -7.85
N PRO A 233 16.55 3.04 -9.03
CA PRO A 233 15.98 2.64 -10.32
C PRO A 233 15.62 1.16 -10.39
N LYS A 234 16.33 0.27 -9.69
CA LYS A 234 16.13 -1.19 -9.77
C LYS A 234 14.68 -1.63 -9.59
N ASN A 235 13.93 -1.05 -8.63
CA ASN A 235 12.53 -1.40 -8.39
C ASN A 235 11.54 -0.27 -8.66
N SER A 236 12.01 0.93 -8.93
CA SER A 236 11.14 2.12 -9.06
C SER A 236 11.17 2.75 -10.46
N LEU A 237 12.13 2.42 -11.33
CA LEU A 237 12.17 2.89 -12.71
C LEU A 237 11.37 1.93 -13.62
N LYS A 238 10.02 1.97 -13.48
CA LYS A 238 9.11 1.16 -14.29
C LYS A 238 8.26 2.06 -15.18
N LEU A 239 8.16 1.72 -16.47
CA LEU A 239 7.41 2.53 -17.45
C LEU A 239 5.97 2.79 -17.02
N THR A 240 5.34 1.84 -16.36
CA THR A 240 3.97 1.96 -15.85
C THR A 240 3.78 3.11 -14.86
N TYR A 241 4.81 3.48 -14.11
CA TYR A 241 4.77 4.61 -13.17
C TYR A 241 4.82 5.98 -13.88
N PHE A 242 5.29 6.01 -15.13
CA PHE A 242 5.36 7.24 -15.93
C PHE A 242 4.07 7.54 -16.70
N ILE A 243 3.19 6.54 -16.90
CA ILE A 243 1.98 6.71 -17.73
C ILE A 243 1.14 7.91 -17.31
N PRO A 244 0.81 8.14 -16.01
CA PRO A 244 0.06 9.32 -15.62
C PRO A 244 0.81 10.65 -15.89
N SER A 245 2.15 10.63 -15.83
CA SER A 245 2.97 11.80 -16.14
C SER A 245 2.99 12.10 -17.63
N PHE A 246 3.02 11.05 -18.48
CA PHE A 246 2.87 11.23 -19.92
C PHE A 246 1.50 11.81 -20.28
N LEU A 247 0.44 11.39 -19.59
CA LEU A 247 -0.88 12.01 -19.74
C LEU A 247 -0.83 13.52 -19.42
N VAL A 248 -0.22 13.92 -18.31
CA VAL A 248 -0.08 15.33 -17.93
C VAL A 248 0.71 16.11 -18.98
N LEU A 249 1.86 15.60 -19.41
CA LEU A 249 2.67 16.23 -20.45
C LEU A 249 1.92 16.32 -21.79
N PHE A 250 1.21 15.27 -22.17
CA PHE A 250 0.36 15.26 -23.37
C PHE A 250 -0.74 16.32 -23.32
N LEU A 251 -1.41 16.48 -22.17
CA LEU A 251 -2.44 17.51 -22.01
C LEU A 251 -1.86 18.93 -22.13
N VAL A 252 -0.70 19.19 -21.55
CA VAL A 252 -0.07 20.52 -21.58
C VAL A 252 0.53 20.80 -22.95
N LEU A 253 1.46 19.98 -23.41
CA LEU A 253 2.18 20.18 -24.67
C LEU A 253 1.27 19.97 -25.87
N GLY A 254 0.44 18.93 -25.85
CA GLY A 254 -0.53 18.64 -26.89
C GLY A 254 -1.59 19.72 -27.01
N GLY A 255 -2.04 20.32 -25.90
CA GLY A 255 -2.93 21.48 -25.90
C GLY A 255 -2.31 22.67 -26.64
N ILE A 256 -1.04 23.00 -26.38
CA ILE A 256 -0.31 24.08 -27.07
C ILE A 256 -0.18 23.79 -28.55
N ILE A 257 0.25 22.60 -28.95
CA ILE A 257 0.46 22.20 -30.33
C ILE A 257 -0.90 22.19 -31.10
N SER A 258 -1.98 21.75 -30.43
CA SER A 258 -3.33 21.73 -31.02
C SER A 258 -3.88 23.12 -31.39
N TYR A 259 -3.39 24.15 -30.70
CA TYR A 259 -3.69 25.53 -31.03
C TYR A 259 -3.02 25.95 -32.37
N LEU A 260 -1.83 25.43 -32.65
CA LEU A 260 -1.03 25.80 -33.84
C LEU A 260 -1.36 24.95 -35.07
N SER A 261 -1.95 23.77 -34.93
CA SER A 261 -2.23 22.85 -36.04
C SER A 261 -3.63 22.24 -35.93
N SER A 262 -4.48 22.46 -36.94
CA SER A 262 -5.83 21.89 -36.99
C SER A 262 -5.82 20.36 -37.10
N THR A 263 -4.90 19.80 -37.88
CA THR A 263 -4.74 18.33 -38.01
C THR A 263 -4.35 17.71 -36.70
N PHE A 264 -3.37 18.30 -36.00
CA PHE A 264 -2.94 17.82 -34.69
C PHE A 264 -4.05 17.96 -33.64
N ARG A 265 -4.87 19.02 -33.71
CA ARG A 265 -6.02 19.24 -32.83
C ARG A 265 -7.03 18.09 -32.90
N ILE A 266 -7.33 17.60 -34.12
CA ILE A 266 -8.24 16.45 -34.28
C ILE A 266 -7.67 15.22 -33.57
N LEU A 267 -6.39 14.91 -33.78
CA LEU A 267 -5.70 13.78 -33.10
C LEU A 267 -5.72 13.97 -31.59
N PHE A 268 -5.38 15.15 -31.09
CA PHE A 268 -5.36 15.48 -29.66
C PHE A 268 -6.72 15.27 -29.01
N LEU A 269 -7.80 15.81 -29.62
CA LEU A 269 -9.16 15.65 -29.10
C LEU A 269 -9.65 14.21 -29.20
N SER A 270 -9.25 13.45 -30.23
CA SER A 270 -9.58 12.03 -30.36
C SER A 270 -8.96 11.20 -29.24
N ILE A 271 -7.69 11.45 -28.89
CA ILE A 271 -7.02 10.76 -27.77
C ILE A 271 -7.68 11.12 -26.44
N ILE A 272 -8.02 12.38 -26.21
CA ILE A 272 -8.76 12.80 -25.01
C ILE A 272 -10.11 12.09 -24.94
N LEU A 273 -10.85 12.04 -26.05
CA LEU A 273 -12.14 11.36 -26.09
C LEU A 273 -12.00 9.87 -25.72
N VAL A 274 -11.00 9.18 -26.28
CA VAL A 274 -10.72 7.76 -25.93
C VAL A 274 -10.41 7.63 -24.44
N TYR A 275 -9.57 8.48 -23.88
CA TYR A 275 -9.25 8.47 -22.44
C TYR A 275 -10.49 8.70 -21.57
N LEU A 276 -11.31 9.70 -21.89
CA LEU A 276 -12.56 9.99 -21.17
C LEU A 276 -13.56 8.82 -21.28
N THR A 277 -13.66 8.20 -22.46
CA THR A 277 -14.48 7.00 -22.65
C THR A 277 -14.00 5.84 -21.80
N LEU A 278 -12.69 5.58 -21.73
CA LEU A 278 -12.13 4.52 -20.87
C LEU A 278 -12.40 4.78 -19.40
N THR A 279 -12.25 6.02 -18.92
CA THR A 279 -12.56 6.37 -17.51
C THR A 279 -14.06 6.27 -17.24
N PHE A 280 -14.92 6.62 -18.19
CA PHE A 280 -16.37 6.46 -18.11
C PHE A 280 -16.75 4.96 -18.01
N ILE A 281 -16.21 4.12 -18.89
CA ILE A 281 -16.40 2.65 -18.84
C ILE A 281 -15.93 2.10 -17.51
N ASN A 282 -14.77 2.53 -17.03
CA ASN A 282 -14.26 2.12 -15.71
C ASN A 282 -15.27 2.43 -14.60
N ALA A 283 -15.85 3.62 -14.61
CA ALA A 283 -16.87 4.01 -13.62
C ALA A 283 -18.16 3.19 -13.77
N ALA A 284 -18.61 2.92 -15.01
CA ALA A 284 -19.78 2.10 -15.27
C ALA A 284 -19.62 0.64 -14.80
N LEU A 285 -18.40 0.10 -14.87
CA LEU A 285 -18.06 -1.23 -14.39
C LEU A 285 -18.14 -1.36 -12.85
N SER A 286 -18.26 -0.26 -12.10
CA SER A 286 -18.52 -0.31 -10.66
C SER A 286 -19.89 -0.92 -10.32
N ARG A 287 -20.83 -0.92 -11.30
CA ARG A 287 -22.20 -1.43 -11.18
C ARG A 287 -23.01 -0.83 -10.03
N ASP A 288 -22.55 0.29 -9.48
CA ASP A 288 -23.25 1.08 -8.47
C ASP A 288 -23.38 2.52 -8.95
N ILE A 289 -24.61 2.96 -9.17
CA ILE A 289 -24.91 4.32 -9.68
C ILE A 289 -24.38 5.41 -8.74
N LYS A 290 -24.33 5.15 -7.42
CA LYS A 290 -23.80 6.10 -6.43
C LYS A 290 -22.28 6.25 -6.54
N LEU A 291 -21.59 5.21 -6.98
CA LEU A 291 -20.15 5.22 -7.21
C LEU A 291 -19.77 5.79 -8.56
N PHE A 292 -20.68 5.78 -9.54
CA PHE A 292 -20.38 6.15 -10.94
C PHE A 292 -19.69 7.49 -11.06
N PHE A 293 -20.34 8.56 -10.63
CA PHE A 293 -19.78 9.90 -10.76
C PHE A 293 -18.51 10.14 -9.93
N PRO A 294 -18.46 9.76 -8.62
CA PRO A 294 -17.23 9.84 -7.83
C PRO A 294 -16.06 9.07 -8.47
N VAL A 295 -16.28 7.86 -8.96
CA VAL A 295 -15.22 7.05 -9.59
C VAL A 295 -14.76 7.67 -10.89
N TRP A 296 -15.67 8.14 -11.75
CA TRP A 296 -15.30 8.74 -13.02
C TRP A 296 -14.39 9.96 -12.83
N VAL A 297 -14.87 10.95 -12.10
CA VAL A 297 -14.11 12.17 -11.80
C VAL A 297 -12.87 11.87 -10.97
N GLY A 298 -13.01 11.01 -9.97
CA GLY A 298 -11.91 10.60 -9.09
C GLY A 298 -10.77 9.91 -9.83
N THR A 299 -11.06 9.07 -10.84
CA THR A 299 -10.01 8.41 -11.66
C THR A 299 -9.19 9.46 -12.42
N ILE A 300 -9.85 10.43 -13.05
CA ILE A 300 -9.18 11.50 -13.79
C ILE A 300 -8.26 12.30 -12.84
N LEU A 301 -8.81 12.73 -11.71
CA LEU A 301 -8.06 13.52 -10.73
C LEU A 301 -6.89 12.71 -10.11
N THR A 302 -7.07 11.41 -9.92
CA THR A 302 -6.01 10.50 -9.43
C THR A 302 -4.84 10.46 -10.40
N HIS A 303 -5.11 10.28 -11.71
CA HIS A 303 -4.06 10.25 -12.72
C HIS A 303 -3.33 11.59 -12.84
N LEU A 304 -4.08 12.71 -12.87
CA LEU A 304 -3.48 14.04 -12.95
C LEU A 304 -2.63 14.33 -11.71
N THR A 305 -3.17 14.09 -10.52
CA THR A 305 -2.44 14.33 -9.27
C THR A 305 -1.17 13.50 -9.20
N TYR A 306 -1.27 12.19 -9.45
CA TYR A 306 -0.09 11.32 -9.44
C TYR A 306 0.94 11.77 -10.48
N GLY A 307 0.52 12.04 -11.72
CA GLY A 307 1.40 12.43 -12.81
C GLY A 307 2.15 13.72 -12.53
N ILE A 308 1.48 14.76 -12.03
CA ILE A 308 2.10 16.04 -11.65
C ILE A 308 3.14 15.82 -10.55
N TYR A 309 2.75 15.16 -9.45
CA TYR A 309 3.65 14.97 -8.32
C TYR A 309 4.79 14.00 -8.61
N PHE A 310 4.61 13.04 -9.52
CA PHE A 310 5.70 12.20 -10.00
C PHE A 310 6.77 13.04 -10.73
N LEU A 311 6.37 13.94 -11.63
CA LEU A 311 7.28 14.87 -12.31
C LEU A 311 8.01 15.77 -11.29
N VAL A 312 7.29 16.29 -10.31
CA VAL A 312 7.89 17.04 -9.19
C VAL A 312 8.89 16.17 -8.44
N GLY A 313 8.58 14.90 -8.19
CA GLY A 313 9.48 13.96 -7.53
C GLY A 313 10.80 13.75 -8.28
N LEU A 314 10.74 13.64 -9.62
CA LEU A 314 11.91 13.51 -10.47
C LEU A 314 12.87 14.70 -10.33
N THR A 315 12.38 15.93 -10.07
CA THR A 315 13.23 17.12 -9.91
C THR A 315 13.83 17.26 -8.52
N LYS A 316 13.26 16.60 -7.49
CA LYS A 316 13.72 16.73 -6.11
C LYS A 316 15.12 16.14 -5.92
N ARG A 317 16.00 16.87 -5.22
CA ARG A 317 17.29 16.37 -4.76
C ARG A 317 17.16 15.56 -3.47
N GLU A 318 16.21 15.95 -2.63
CA GLU A 318 15.91 15.35 -1.35
C GLU A 318 14.42 15.50 -1.05
N LEU A 319 13.85 14.51 -0.34
CA LEU A 319 12.49 14.63 0.20
C LEU A 319 12.59 15.17 1.62
N LYS A 320 12.03 16.34 1.84
CA LYS A 320 11.81 16.88 3.19
C LYS A 320 10.54 16.23 3.77
N ARG A 321 10.58 15.95 5.05
CA ARG A 321 9.39 15.51 5.82
C ARG A 321 8.30 16.57 5.84
#